data_dd6b9ec53f79eea4fdec724355f89387
#
_entry.id   dd6b9ec53f79eea4fdec724355f89387
#
_cell.length_a   1.000
_cell.length_b   1.000
_cell.length_c   1.000
_cell.angle_alpha   90.00
_cell.angle_beta   90.00
_cell.angle_gamma   90.00
#
_symmetry.space_group_name_H-M   'P 1'
#
loop_
_entity.id
_entity.type
_entity.pdbx_description
1 polymer ?
#
loop_
_entity_poly.entity_id
_entity_poly.type
_entity_poly.pdbx_seq_one_letter_code
_entity_poly.pdbx_strand_id
1 'polypeptide(L)'
;MKQWIRAQQALLLSLGLLAAWLLPLLQWDKVVLSAAAISTDYPAQLMHLANKDNTKVLTENGTSDGAALSLQTLGSDLSASWRFDRVGKDGNGTFFKLVNAQSGRLLTPRNYNESAGTDVILYGSESAQSQHWYVVPVEQDHLGNDLYYKIVNYSDPSLALTQGTSGMTLAKYTEDENQLWLLNADGLQGFAGYCFDDNTGNIKAGDIGGLFGEIVEVSTFADLKKYATSDTPYTIVVTANLNVTTLQKDSSGRNYCPDGRIYVHSNKTIIGSYAAHTLYNVQFCTSSNSGTGNNLILKNFELQHDAESNGNDSIVVYLGSGQNLWVDHCTFVGHSDYNTASTGLPDWDKFLACCYDADYTTVSDCSFGLHEYGVILGYPADDENSYKTYNNYPRMSIISNRFEKTLTRGPGLMRYGYFHSLNNYVKTFSMAYTVHTASKIFAENCYYEDGG
;
A
#
# COMPACT_ATOMS: atom_id res chain seq x y z
N MET A 1 -19.66 43.67 -40.66
CA MET A 1 -20.25 42.31 -40.85
C MET A 1 -19.21 41.20 -40.99
N LYS A 2 -18.16 41.32 -41.82
CA LYS A 2 -17.12 40.24 -41.96
C LYS A 2 -16.25 39.99 -40.73
N GLN A 3 -16.02 40.96 -39.87
CA GLN A 3 -15.25 40.77 -38.62
C GLN A 3 -16.06 40.08 -37.53
N TRP A 4 -17.36 40.26 -37.50
CA TRP A 4 -18.24 39.61 -36.52
C TRP A 4 -18.42 38.11 -36.78
N ILE A 5 -18.47 37.72 -38.05
CA ILE A 5 -18.55 36.31 -38.48
C ILE A 5 -17.25 35.54 -38.16
N ARG A 6 -16.09 36.20 -38.27
CA ARG A 6 -14.80 35.57 -37.89
C ARG A 6 -14.64 35.40 -36.38
N ALA A 7 -15.18 36.30 -35.57
CA ALA A 7 -15.17 36.18 -34.12
C ALA A 7 -16.10 35.04 -33.62
N GLN A 8 -17.27 34.87 -34.24
CA GLN A 8 -18.14 33.74 -33.91
C GLN A 8 -17.60 32.39 -34.37
N GLN A 9 -16.90 32.31 -35.51
CA GLN A 9 -16.24 31.08 -35.95
C GLN A 9 -15.04 30.71 -35.07
N ALA A 10 -14.28 31.68 -34.57
CA ALA A 10 -13.20 31.44 -33.61
C ALA A 10 -13.72 30.97 -32.23
N LEU A 11 -14.87 31.53 -31.80
CA LEU A 11 -15.50 31.12 -30.53
C LEU A 11 -16.09 29.70 -30.61
N LEU A 12 -16.69 29.33 -31.73
CA LEU A 12 -17.21 27.99 -31.98
C LEU A 12 -16.10 26.91 -32.11
N LEU A 13 -14.95 27.30 -32.71
CA LEU A 13 -13.78 26.43 -32.78
C LEU A 13 -13.10 26.26 -31.41
N SER A 14 -13.04 27.29 -30.59
CA SER A 14 -12.48 27.18 -29.21
C SER A 14 -13.38 26.39 -28.30
N LEU A 15 -14.71 26.51 -28.40
CA LEU A 15 -15.67 25.66 -27.65
C LEU A 15 -15.67 24.19 -28.13
N GLY A 16 -15.48 23.97 -29.44
CA GLY A 16 -15.33 22.62 -30.00
C GLY A 16 -14.03 21.92 -29.55
N LEU A 17 -12.94 22.65 -29.46
CA LEU A 17 -11.66 22.13 -28.96
C LEU A 17 -11.69 21.87 -27.45
N LEU A 18 -12.34 22.73 -26.65
CA LEU A 18 -12.56 22.47 -25.22
C LEU A 18 -13.46 21.26 -25.00
N ALA A 19 -14.50 21.07 -25.81
CA ALA A 19 -15.34 19.88 -25.74
C ALA A 19 -14.60 18.60 -26.14
N ALA A 20 -13.66 18.69 -27.11
CA ALA A 20 -12.85 17.55 -27.52
C ALA A 20 -11.79 17.13 -26.49
N TRP A 21 -11.37 18.05 -25.61
CA TRP A 21 -10.46 17.73 -24.49
C TRP A 21 -11.21 17.30 -23.21
N LEU A 22 -12.49 17.66 -23.06
CA LEU A 22 -13.33 17.27 -21.94
C LEU A 22 -14.04 15.91 -22.18
N LEU A 23 -14.24 15.52 -23.43
CA LEU A 23 -14.86 14.23 -23.77
C LEU A 23 -14.09 13.00 -23.23
N PRO A 24 -12.75 12.94 -23.25
CA PRO A 24 -12.03 11.86 -22.60
C PRO A 24 -12.19 11.87 -21.08
N LEU A 25 -12.19 13.04 -20.43
CA LEU A 25 -12.38 13.16 -18.98
C LEU A 25 -13.80 12.73 -18.55
N LEU A 26 -14.83 13.10 -19.32
CA LEU A 26 -16.21 12.68 -19.10
C LEU A 26 -16.43 11.19 -19.41
N GLN A 27 -15.66 10.59 -20.31
CA GLN A 27 -15.69 9.15 -20.55
C GLN A 27 -14.99 8.36 -19.44
N TRP A 28 -13.93 8.91 -18.84
CA TRP A 28 -13.28 8.31 -17.66
C TRP A 28 -14.23 8.31 -16.46
N ASP A 29 -14.94 9.42 -16.20
CA ASP A 29 -15.96 9.48 -15.15
C ASP A 29 -17.12 8.50 -15.38
N LYS A 30 -17.50 8.26 -16.65
CA LYS A 30 -18.56 7.29 -16.97
C LYS A 30 -18.11 5.83 -16.87
N VAL A 31 -16.86 5.52 -17.12
CA VAL A 31 -16.29 4.17 -16.94
C VAL A 31 -16.14 3.85 -15.47
N VAL A 32 -15.75 4.84 -14.65
CA VAL A 32 -15.66 4.70 -13.18
C VAL A 32 -17.06 4.54 -12.54
N LEU A 33 -18.10 5.16 -13.10
CA LEU A 33 -19.48 5.06 -12.57
C LEU A 33 -20.20 3.75 -12.87
N SER A 34 -19.66 2.87 -13.73
CA SER A 34 -20.20 1.52 -13.97
C SER A 34 -19.49 0.42 -13.20
N ALA A 35 -18.34 0.71 -12.62
CA ALA A 35 -17.66 -0.20 -11.70
C ALA A 35 -18.45 -0.24 -10.38
N ALA A 36 -18.64 -1.42 -9.83
CA ALA A 36 -19.23 -1.61 -8.49
C ALA A 36 -18.55 -0.65 -7.52
N ALA A 37 -19.33 -0.06 -6.63
CA ALA A 37 -18.95 1.05 -5.77
C ALA A 37 -17.55 0.89 -5.13
N ILE A 38 -16.53 1.31 -5.86
CA ILE A 38 -15.26 1.70 -5.25
C ILE A 38 -15.62 2.88 -4.35
N SER A 39 -15.20 2.86 -3.09
CA SER A 39 -15.51 3.96 -2.19
C SER A 39 -15.10 5.29 -2.81
N THR A 40 -16.00 6.27 -2.80
CA THR A 40 -15.69 7.64 -3.19
C THR A 40 -15.14 8.45 -2.02
N ASP A 41 -15.10 7.86 -0.83
CA ASP A 41 -14.75 8.54 0.42
C ASP A 41 -13.29 8.32 0.81
N TYR A 42 -12.68 7.21 0.36
CA TYR A 42 -11.27 6.86 0.59
C TYR A 42 -10.74 5.95 -0.52
N PRO A 43 -9.40 5.85 -0.70
CA PRO A 43 -8.82 4.92 -1.68
C PRO A 43 -9.22 3.47 -1.39
N ALA A 44 -9.89 2.81 -2.33
CA ALA A 44 -10.27 1.42 -2.16
C ALA A 44 -9.04 0.52 -2.06
N GLN A 45 -9.07 -0.44 -1.15
CA GLN A 45 -8.07 -1.51 -1.13
C GLN A 45 -8.51 -2.60 -2.10
N LEU A 46 -7.89 -2.63 -3.26
CA LEU A 46 -8.04 -3.68 -4.24
C LEU A 46 -6.88 -4.66 -4.16
N MET A 47 -7.08 -5.89 -4.65
CA MET A 47 -6.10 -6.96 -4.59
C MET A 47 -5.90 -7.59 -5.97
N HIS A 48 -4.70 -8.07 -6.23
CA HIS A 48 -4.42 -9.02 -7.29
C HIS A 48 -4.36 -10.44 -6.73
N LEU A 49 -4.93 -11.37 -7.48
CA LEU A 49 -4.83 -12.81 -7.24
C LEU A 49 -3.83 -13.37 -8.25
N ALA A 50 -2.60 -13.59 -7.83
CA ALA A 50 -1.56 -14.11 -8.70
C ALA A 50 -1.39 -15.64 -8.54
N ASN A 51 -0.93 -16.28 -9.59
CA ASN A 51 -0.51 -17.68 -9.54
C ASN A 51 0.76 -17.85 -8.67
N LYS A 52 1.08 -19.08 -8.32
CA LYS A 52 2.14 -19.40 -7.35
C LYS A 52 3.52 -18.80 -7.68
N ASP A 53 3.87 -18.64 -8.96
CA ASP A 53 5.14 -18.06 -9.40
C ASP A 53 5.09 -16.53 -9.61
N ASN A 54 3.96 -15.89 -9.30
CA ASN A 54 3.71 -14.44 -9.43
C ASN A 54 3.93 -13.89 -10.87
N THR A 55 3.75 -14.72 -11.87
CA THR A 55 3.95 -14.31 -13.28
C THR A 55 2.67 -13.86 -13.97
N LYS A 56 1.50 -14.31 -13.44
CA LYS A 56 0.18 -14.02 -14.00
C LYS A 56 -0.83 -13.77 -12.89
N VAL A 57 -1.83 -12.98 -13.22
CA VAL A 57 -2.93 -12.61 -12.31
C VAL A 57 -4.29 -13.03 -12.86
N LEU A 58 -5.23 -13.31 -11.97
CA LEU A 58 -6.60 -13.64 -12.31
C LEU A 58 -7.30 -12.42 -12.93
N THR A 59 -7.68 -12.55 -14.20
CA THR A 59 -8.18 -11.45 -15.03
C THR A 59 -9.53 -11.82 -15.62
N GLU A 60 -10.46 -10.86 -15.68
CA GLU A 60 -11.72 -11.02 -16.40
C GLU A 60 -11.52 -10.92 -17.92
N ASN A 61 -12.26 -11.75 -18.67
CA ASN A 61 -12.26 -11.76 -20.14
C ASN A 61 -13.55 -11.16 -20.73
N GLY A 62 -14.07 -10.14 -20.10
CA GLY A 62 -15.29 -9.43 -20.50
C GLY A 62 -16.14 -9.04 -19.31
N THR A 63 -17.00 -8.04 -19.49
CA THR A 63 -17.74 -7.36 -18.41
C THR A 63 -19.20 -7.82 -18.29
N SER A 64 -19.61 -8.85 -19.03
CA SER A 64 -20.99 -9.37 -19.03
C SER A 64 -21.17 -10.55 -18.08
N ASP A 65 -22.40 -10.85 -17.69
CA ASP A 65 -22.73 -12.08 -16.99
C ASP A 65 -22.32 -13.30 -17.82
N GLY A 66 -21.67 -14.26 -17.18
CA GLY A 66 -21.10 -15.44 -17.82
C GLY A 66 -19.71 -15.25 -18.39
N ALA A 67 -19.09 -14.05 -18.24
CA ALA A 67 -17.74 -13.81 -18.73
C ALA A 67 -16.74 -14.77 -18.06
N ALA A 68 -15.83 -15.29 -18.89
CA ALA A 68 -14.79 -16.22 -18.45
C ALA A 68 -13.66 -15.49 -17.70
N LEU A 69 -12.89 -16.25 -16.98
CA LEU A 69 -11.69 -15.81 -16.26
C LEU A 69 -10.46 -16.54 -16.79
N SER A 70 -9.33 -15.87 -16.80
CA SER A 70 -8.05 -16.49 -17.14
C SER A 70 -6.90 -15.87 -16.37
N LEU A 71 -5.74 -16.52 -16.37
CA LEU A 71 -4.50 -15.94 -15.89
C LEU A 71 -3.78 -15.20 -17.02
N GLN A 72 -3.54 -13.90 -16.82
CA GLN A 72 -2.85 -13.04 -17.79
C GLN A 72 -1.71 -12.26 -17.10
N THR A 73 -0.80 -11.73 -17.90
CA THR A 73 0.16 -10.73 -17.39
C THR A 73 -0.62 -9.50 -16.92
N LEU A 74 -0.23 -8.94 -15.79
CA LEU A 74 -0.88 -7.75 -15.22
C LEU A 74 -0.89 -6.61 -16.25
N GLY A 75 -2.09 -6.12 -16.56
CA GLY A 75 -2.33 -4.94 -17.38
C GLY A 75 -2.41 -3.66 -16.56
N SER A 76 -2.77 -2.56 -17.22
CA SER A 76 -2.95 -1.25 -16.59
C SER A 76 -4.41 -0.89 -16.31
N ASP A 77 -5.35 -1.79 -16.64
CA ASP A 77 -6.77 -1.63 -16.38
C ASP A 77 -7.20 -2.39 -15.11
N LEU A 78 -8.44 -2.23 -14.70
CA LEU A 78 -8.97 -2.86 -13.50
C LEU A 78 -9.45 -4.32 -13.70
N SER A 79 -9.19 -4.93 -14.86
CA SER A 79 -9.66 -6.29 -15.19
C SER A 79 -9.08 -7.37 -14.26
N ALA A 80 -7.90 -7.13 -13.70
CA ALA A 80 -7.23 -8.02 -12.77
C ALA A 80 -7.34 -7.56 -11.29
N SER A 81 -8.06 -6.48 -11.03
CA SER A 81 -8.20 -5.90 -9.69
C SER A 81 -9.48 -6.37 -9.03
N TRP A 82 -9.38 -6.86 -7.80
CA TRP A 82 -10.47 -7.49 -7.07
C TRP A 82 -10.71 -6.80 -5.74
N ARG A 83 -11.97 -6.47 -5.46
CA ARG A 83 -12.42 -6.04 -4.14
C ARG A 83 -12.90 -7.26 -3.35
N PHE A 84 -12.44 -7.37 -2.12
CA PHE A 84 -12.79 -8.43 -1.19
C PHE A 84 -13.85 -7.90 -0.22
N ASP A 85 -15.11 -8.05 -0.55
CA ASP A 85 -16.21 -7.62 0.31
C ASP A 85 -16.42 -8.66 1.42
N ARG A 86 -15.94 -8.35 2.62
CA ARG A 86 -16.05 -9.23 3.77
C ARG A 86 -17.52 -9.46 4.12
N VAL A 87 -17.95 -10.73 4.10
CA VAL A 87 -19.31 -11.14 4.44
C VAL A 87 -19.38 -11.58 5.90
N GLY A 88 -18.37 -12.31 6.38
CA GLY A 88 -18.35 -12.80 7.75
C GLY A 88 -17.10 -13.62 8.08
N LYS A 89 -17.13 -14.23 9.27
CA LYS A 89 -16.11 -15.14 9.76
C LYS A 89 -16.77 -16.25 10.58
N ASP A 90 -16.33 -17.49 10.40
CA ASP A 90 -16.76 -18.64 11.17
C ASP A 90 -15.59 -19.59 11.48
N GLY A 91 -15.86 -20.86 11.82
CA GLY A 91 -14.84 -21.84 12.16
C GLY A 91 -13.88 -22.21 11.03
N ASN A 92 -14.26 -21.96 9.75
CA ASN A 92 -13.43 -22.22 8.57
C ASN A 92 -12.60 -20.99 8.16
N GLY A 93 -12.85 -19.83 8.74
CA GLY A 93 -12.11 -18.60 8.45
C GLY A 93 -12.97 -17.40 8.07
N THR A 94 -12.34 -16.37 7.52
CA THR A 94 -13.03 -15.22 6.96
C THR A 94 -13.48 -15.53 5.54
N PHE A 95 -14.71 -15.13 5.20
CA PHE A 95 -15.26 -15.32 3.86
C PHE A 95 -15.76 -14.02 3.25
N PHE A 96 -15.67 -13.96 1.92
CA PHE A 96 -15.83 -12.76 1.12
C PHE A 96 -16.70 -13.00 -0.10
N LYS A 97 -17.28 -11.92 -0.63
CA LYS A 97 -17.62 -11.82 -2.05
C LYS A 97 -16.39 -11.24 -2.76
N LEU A 98 -15.89 -11.92 -3.79
CA LEU A 98 -14.80 -11.44 -4.63
C LEU A 98 -15.37 -10.73 -5.83
N VAL A 99 -15.26 -9.40 -5.85
CA VAL A 99 -15.88 -8.51 -6.83
C VAL A 99 -14.81 -7.96 -7.75
N ASN A 100 -14.92 -8.22 -9.05
CA ASN A 100 -14.02 -7.61 -10.01
C ASN A 100 -14.24 -6.10 -10.08
N ALA A 101 -13.18 -5.30 -10.01
CA ALA A 101 -13.27 -3.85 -9.89
C ALA A 101 -13.73 -3.16 -11.19
N GLN A 102 -13.47 -3.77 -12.35
CA GLN A 102 -13.86 -3.21 -13.65
C GLN A 102 -15.34 -3.46 -13.97
N SER A 103 -15.81 -4.69 -13.79
CA SER A 103 -17.20 -5.05 -14.15
C SER A 103 -18.20 -4.94 -13.01
N GLY A 104 -17.73 -4.96 -11.76
CA GLY A 104 -18.59 -5.05 -10.58
C GLY A 104 -19.23 -6.43 -10.39
N ARG A 105 -18.79 -7.44 -11.13
CA ARG A 105 -19.32 -8.81 -11.07
C ARG A 105 -18.54 -9.66 -10.08
N LEU A 106 -19.22 -10.68 -9.58
CA LEU A 106 -18.71 -11.58 -8.56
C LEU A 106 -18.14 -12.86 -9.17
N LEU A 107 -17.10 -13.36 -8.55
CA LEU A 107 -16.59 -14.71 -8.78
C LEU A 107 -17.69 -15.72 -8.44
N THR A 108 -18.16 -16.51 -9.41
CA THR A 108 -19.37 -17.32 -9.28
C THR A 108 -19.19 -18.67 -9.98
N PRO A 109 -19.50 -19.79 -9.33
CA PRO A 109 -19.63 -21.08 -10.03
C PRO A 109 -20.78 -21.01 -11.05
N ARG A 110 -20.54 -21.47 -12.28
CA ARG A 110 -21.54 -21.43 -13.38
C ARG A 110 -22.84 -22.09 -12.94
N ASN A 111 -23.95 -21.38 -13.14
CA ASN A 111 -25.29 -21.81 -12.72
C ASN A 111 -25.41 -22.12 -11.21
N TYR A 112 -24.52 -21.53 -10.39
CA TYR A 112 -24.44 -21.77 -8.94
C TYR A 112 -24.21 -23.26 -8.59
N ASN A 113 -23.62 -24.02 -9.51
CA ASN A 113 -23.36 -25.44 -9.33
C ASN A 113 -22.05 -25.63 -8.54
N GLU A 114 -22.16 -26.24 -7.39
CA GLU A 114 -21.08 -26.48 -6.42
C GLU A 114 -20.48 -27.89 -6.57
N SER A 115 -20.28 -28.33 -7.80
CA SER A 115 -19.67 -29.65 -8.09
C SER A 115 -18.28 -29.50 -8.67
N ALA A 116 -17.40 -30.45 -8.40
CA ALA A 116 -16.08 -30.50 -9.04
C ALA A 116 -16.21 -30.55 -10.57
N GLY A 117 -15.38 -29.76 -11.28
CA GLY A 117 -15.41 -29.57 -12.71
C GLY A 117 -16.31 -28.43 -13.20
N THR A 118 -17.04 -27.77 -12.30
CA THR A 118 -17.85 -26.61 -12.67
C THR A 118 -16.94 -25.41 -12.99
N ASP A 119 -17.20 -24.75 -14.13
CA ASP A 119 -16.53 -23.51 -14.48
C ASP A 119 -16.79 -22.41 -13.43
N VAL A 120 -15.80 -21.60 -13.13
CA VAL A 120 -15.96 -20.38 -12.37
C VAL A 120 -15.91 -19.18 -13.32
N ILE A 121 -16.93 -18.33 -13.23
CA ILE A 121 -17.21 -17.23 -14.15
C ILE A 121 -17.48 -15.95 -13.36
N LEU A 122 -17.69 -14.85 -14.07
CA LEU A 122 -18.24 -13.63 -13.52
C LEU A 122 -19.77 -13.60 -13.65
N TYR A 123 -20.45 -13.19 -12.58
CA TYR A 123 -21.91 -13.03 -12.61
C TYR A 123 -22.36 -11.88 -11.68
N GLY A 124 -23.55 -11.33 -11.95
CA GLY A 124 -24.15 -10.31 -11.10
C GLY A 124 -24.29 -10.76 -9.65
N SER A 125 -24.40 -9.81 -8.74
CA SER A 125 -24.59 -10.10 -7.31
C SER A 125 -25.97 -10.68 -7.05
N GLU A 126 -26.01 -11.87 -6.47
CA GLU A 126 -27.21 -12.57 -6.04
C GLU A 126 -27.12 -12.89 -4.55
N SER A 127 -28.19 -13.40 -3.96
CA SER A 127 -28.21 -13.88 -2.58
C SER A 127 -27.61 -15.30 -2.41
N ALA A 128 -27.02 -15.86 -3.45
CA ALA A 128 -26.51 -17.21 -3.47
C ALA A 128 -25.23 -17.35 -2.63
N GLN A 129 -25.22 -18.31 -1.70
CA GLN A 129 -24.05 -18.60 -0.87
C GLN A 129 -22.85 -19.11 -1.68
N SER A 130 -23.09 -19.71 -2.84
CA SER A 130 -22.04 -20.12 -3.80
C SER A 130 -21.18 -18.97 -4.34
N GLN A 131 -21.63 -17.71 -4.19
CA GLN A 131 -20.83 -16.51 -4.48
C GLN A 131 -19.93 -16.08 -3.30
N HIS A 132 -19.92 -16.82 -2.22
CA HIS A 132 -19.04 -16.58 -1.08
C HIS A 132 -17.83 -17.51 -1.13
N TRP A 133 -16.68 -16.99 -0.71
CA TRP A 133 -15.40 -17.70 -0.78
C TRP A 133 -14.60 -17.49 0.49
N TYR A 134 -14.14 -18.60 1.09
CA TYR A 134 -13.09 -18.53 2.09
C TYR A 134 -11.76 -18.27 1.39
N VAL A 135 -10.96 -17.41 1.99
CA VAL A 135 -9.57 -17.18 1.62
C VAL A 135 -8.72 -17.61 2.82
N VAL A 136 -8.01 -18.72 2.66
CA VAL A 136 -7.37 -19.41 3.79
C VAL A 136 -5.88 -19.56 3.54
N PRO A 137 -5.01 -19.09 4.48
CA PRO A 137 -3.58 -19.35 4.40
C PRO A 137 -3.31 -20.87 4.35
N VAL A 138 -2.35 -21.26 3.52
CA VAL A 138 -1.97 -22.67 3.36
C VAL A 138 -0.65 -22.96 4.06
N GLU A 139 0.32 -22.07 3.92
CA GLU A 139 1.67 -22.22 4.41
C GLU A 139 2.15 -20.89 4.98
N GLN A 140 3.00 -20.94 6.00
CA GLN A 140 3.63 -19.77 6.60
C GLN A 140 5.15 -19.92 6.59
N ASP A 141 5.87 -18.81 6.49
CA ASP A 141 7.32 -18.78 6.66
C ASP A 141 7.70 -18.95 8.16
N HIS A 142 9.00 -19.00 8.41
CA HIS A 142 9.53 -19.17 9.78
C HIS A 142 9.23 -17.96 10.70
N LEU A 143 8.78 -16.84 10.16
CA LEU A 143 8.36 -15.65 10.90
C LEU A 143 6.84 -15.57 11.10
N GLY A 144 6.09 -16.55 10.55
CA GLY A 144 4.63 -16.59 10.61
C GLY A 144 3.92 -15.72 9.57
N ASN A 145 4.61 -15.30 8.50
CA ASN A 145 3.98 -14.61 7.38
C ASN A 145 3.39 -15.63 6.40
N ASP A 146 2.21 -15.35 5.86
CA ASP A 146 1.54 -16.24 4.93
C ASP A 146 2.30 -16.31 3.60
N LEU A 147 2.53 -17.51 3.10
CA LEU A 147 3.18 -17.75 1.81
C LEU A 147 2.16 -17.79 0.69
N TYR A 148 1.15 -18.64 0.84
CA TYR A 148 0.12 -18.87 -0.18
C TYR A 148 -1.25 -18.96 0.45
N TYR A 149 -2.27 -18.75 -0.37
CA TYR A 149 -3.67 -18.89 0.00
C TYR A 149 -4.37 -19.91 -0.90
N LYS A 150 -5.31 -20.64 -0.35
CA LYS A 150 -6.36 -21.32 -1.11
C LYS A 150 -7.63 -20.49 -1.05
N ILE A 151 -8.38 -20.49 -2.16
CA ILE A 151 -9.68 -19.85 -2.29
C ILE A 151 -10.69 -20.96 -2.45
N VAL A 152 -11.49 -21.22 -1.44
CA VAL A 152 -12.44 -22.35 -1.44
C VAL A 152 -13.88 -21.86 -1.35
N ASN A 153 -14.80 -22.61 -1.98
CA ASN A 153 -16.20 -22.22 -2.01
C ASN A 153 -16.82 -22.31 -0.60
N TYR A 154 -17.66 -21.35 -0.24
CA TYR A 154 -18.27 -21.27 1.09
C TYR A 154 -19.19 -22.46 1.38
N SER A 155 -20.01 -22.86 0.40
CA SER A 155 -21.00 -23.95 0.57
C SER A 155 -20.35 -25.34 0.62
N ASP A 156 -19.24 -25.54 -0.11
CA ASP A 156 -18.41 -26.74 -0.03
C ASP A 156 -16.92 -26.38 0.06
N PRO A 157 -16.37 -26.20 1.25
CA PRO A 157 -14.96 -25.83 1.45
C PRO A 157 -13.95 -26.88 0.99
N SER A 158 -14.38 -28.07 0.55
CA SER A 158 -13.50 -29.04 -0.10
C SER A 158 -13.17 -28.69 -1.55
N LEU A 159 -13.91 -27.74 -2.16
CA LEU A 159 -13.76 -27.30 -3.53
C LEU A 159 -13.01 -25.96 -3.62
N ALA A 160 -11.88 -25.98 -4.28
CA ALA A 160 -11.02 -24.81 -4.47
C ALA A 160 -11.14 -24.22 -5.88
N LEU A 161 -10.97 -22.90 -5.95
CA LEU A 161 -10.72 -22.19 -7.20
C LEU A 161 -9.43 -22.72 -7.80
N THR A 162 -9.53 -23.32 -8.96
CA THR A 162 -8.46 -24.07 -9.62
C THR A 162 -8.24 -23.53 -11.03
N GLN A 163 -6.99 -23.28 -11.36
CA GLN A 163 -6.60 -22.95 -12.73
C GLN A 163 -6.75 -24.19 -13.61
N GLY A 164 -7.69 -24.16 -14.56
CA GLY A 164 -7.86 -25.17 -15.61
C GLY A 164 -7.06 -24.82 -16.86
N THR A 165 -7.13 -25.68 -17.86
CA THR A 165 -6.44 -25.48 -19.16
C THR A 165 -7.01 -24.34 -20.00
N SER A 166 -8.28 -23.99 -19.80
CA SER A 166 -9.01 -22.97 -20.58
C SER A 166 -9.74 -21.91 -19.74
N GLY A 167 -9.55 -21.90 -18.44
CA GLY A 167 -10.23 -20.98 -17.52
C GLY A 167 -10.14 -21.43 -16.08
N MET A 168 -11.02 -20.90 -15.24
CA MET A 168 -11.10 -21.26 -13.81
C MET A 168 -12.20 -22.29 -13.58
N THR A 169 -11.93 -23.27 -12.72
CA THR A 169 -12.91 -24.32 -12.35
C THR A 169 -12.90 -24.55 -10.84
N LEU A 170 -13.98 -25.18 -10.35
CA LEU A 170 -13.99 -25.80 -9.02
C LEU A 170 -13.35 -27.18 -9.10
N ALA A 171 -12.39 -27.49 -8.23
CA ALA A 171 -11.87 -28.84 -8.07
C ALA A 171 -11.62 -29.15 -6.59
N LYS A 172 -11.57 -30.43 -6.22
CA LYS A 172 -11.17 -30.81 -4.87
C LYS A 172 -9.79 -30.25 -4.57
N TYR A 173 -9.65 -29.70 -3.39
CA TYR A 173 -8.36 -29.18 -2.92
C TYR A 173 -7.38 -30.35 -2.69
N THR A 174 -6.23 -30.30 -3.34
CA THR A 174 -5.18 -31.35 -3.30
C THR A 174 -3.79 -30.78 -3.10
N GLU A 175 -3.67 -29.50 -2.71
CA GLU A 175 -2.40 -28.77 -2.58
C GLU A 175 -1.63 -28.63 -3.91
N ASP A 176 -2.30 -28.81 -5.03
CA ASP A 176 -1.69 -28.63 -6.35
C ASP A 176 -1.37 -27.14 -6.57
N GLU A 177 -0.26 -26.85 -7.26
CA GLU A 177 0.20 -25.49 -7.52
C GLU A 177 -0.83 -24.61 -8.23
N ASN A 178 -1.68 -25.19 -9.05
CA ASN A 178 -2.77 -24.50 -9.73
C ASN A 178 -3.96 -24.13 -8.82
N GLN A 179 -3.89 -24.47 -7.52
CA GLN A 179 -4.85 -24.12 -6.45
C GLN A 179 -4.27 -23.15 -5.42
N LEU A 180 -3.00 -22.78 -5.57
CA LEU A 180 -2.29 -21.87 -4.68
C LEU A 180 -2.22 -20.47 -5.28
N TRP A 181 -2.59 -19.49 -4.47
CA TRP A 181 -2.70 -18.10 -4.88
C TRP A 181 -1.81 -17.21 -4.04
N LEU A 182 -1.15 -16.27 -4.68
CA LEU A 182 -0.52 -15.14 -4.03
C LEU A 182 -1.51 -13.97 -4.00
N LEU A 183 -1.55 -13.26 -2.90
CA LEU A 183 -2.31 -12.03 -2.75
C LEU A 183 -1.34 -10.85 -2.68
N ASN A 184 -1.60 -9.83 -3.49
CA ASN A 184 -0.86 -8.57 -3.47
C ASN A 184 -1.85 -7.41 -3.53
N ALA A 185 -1.61 -6.35 -2.77
CA ALA A 185 -2.40 -5.14 -2.91
C ALA A 185 -2.23 -4.53 -4.31
N ASP A 186 -3.32 -4.05 -4.90
CA ASP A 186 -3.30 -3.39 -6.20
C ASP A 186 -2.48 -2.09 -6.14
N GLY A 187 -1.65 -1.87 -7.17
CA GLY A 187 -0.70 -0.76 -7.23
C GLY A 187 0.61 -0.99 -6.46
N LEU A 188 0.69 -2.01 -5.62
CA LEU A 188 1.91 -2.34 -4.89
C LEU A 188 2.98 -2.88 -5.84
N GLN A 189 4.13 -2.22 -5.83
CA GLN A 189 5.33 -2.58 -6.59
C GLN A 189 6.53 -2.78 -5.65
N GLY A 190 7.62 -3.27 -6.21
CA GLY A 190 8.87 -3.42 -5.47
C GLY A 190 8.82 -4.49 -4.39
N PHE A 191 9.71 -4.37 -3.42
CA PHE A 191 9.98 -5.44 -2.46
C PHE A 191 8.79 -5.82 -1.56
N ALA A 192 7.91 -4.89 -1.19
CA ALA A 192 6.73 -5.23 -0.39
C ALA A 192 5.70 -6.07 -1.16
N GLY A 193 5.68 -5.99 -2.49
CA GLY A 193 4.82 -6.78 -3.38
C GLY A 193 5.51 -8.01 -3.98
N TYR A 194 6.85 -8.08 -3.92
CA TYR A 194 7.65 -9.17 -4.46
C TYR A 194 8.62 -9.70 -3.41
N CYS A 195 8.11 -10.58 -2.58
CA CYS A 195 8.78 -11.09 -1.40
C CYS A 195 9.23 -12.54 -1.60
N PHE A 196 10.24 -12.95 -0.82
CA PHE A 196 10.74 -14.33 -0.81
C PHE A 196 10.75 -14.88 0.61
N ASP A 197 10.52 -16.16 0.74
CA ASP A 197 10.86 -16.90 1.95
C ASP A 197 12.39 -17.14 1.98
N ASP A 198 13.06 -16.60 2.97
CA ASP A 198 14.52 -16.65 3.07
C ASP A 198 15.08 -18.07 3.26
N ASN A 199 14.26 -19.02 3.73
CA ASN A 199 14.68 -20.40 3.92
C ASN A 199 14.60 -21.23 2.65
N THR A 200 13.56 -21.00 1.84
CA THR A 200 13.30 -21.81 0.64
C THR A 200 13.64 -21.07 -0.66
N GLY A 201 13.71 -19.74 -0.63
CA GLY A 201 13.82 -18.89 -1.82
C GLY A 201 12.56 -18.83 -2.67
N ASN A 202 11.45 -19.41 -2.22
CA ASN A 202 10.18 -19.36 -2.91
C ASN A 202 9.54 -17.95 -2.81
N ILE A 203 8.84 -17.54 -3.85
CA ILE A 203 8.02 -16.33 -3.82
C ILE A 203 6.90 -16.52 -2.81
N LYS A 204 6.60 -15.50 -2.03
CA LYS A 204 5.51 -15.46 -1.05
C LYS A 204 4.56 -14.29 -1.33
N ALA A 205 3.41 -14.30 -0.68
CA ALA A 205 2.44 -13.22 -0.75
C ALA A 205 3.07 -11.86 -0.37
N GLY A 206 2.64 -10.81 -1.04
CA GLY A 206 3.02 -9.44 -0.74
C GLY A 206 2.20 -8.84 0.41
N ASP A 207 2.25 -7.51 0.52
CA ASP A 207 1.49 -6.80 1.54
C ASP A 207 0.00 -6.78 1.17
N ILE A 208 -0.84 -7.21 2.09
CA ILE A 208 -2.31 -7.20 2.00
C ILE A 208 -2.95 -6.40 3.15
N GLY A 209 -2.13 -5.89 4.07
CA GLY A 209 -2.58 -5.09 5.19
C GLY A 209 -3.64 -5.75 6.05
N GLY A 210 -4.70 -5.00 6.33
CA GLY A 210 -5.83 -5.42 7.17
C GLY A 210 -6.94 -6.21 6.46
N LEU A 211 -6.69 -6.82 5.30
CA LEU A 211 -7.70 -7.46 4.43
C LEU A 211 -8.66 -8.40 5.16
N PHE A 212 -8.17 -9.21 6.09
CA PHE A 212 -8.99 -10.17 6.84
C PHE A 212 -9.76 -9.57 8.02
N GLY A 213 -9.52 -8.30 8.31
CA GLY A 213 -10.16 -7.56 9.39
C GLY A 213 -11.46 -6.89 9.00
N GLU A 214 -12.05 -6.19 9.97
CA GLU A 214 -13.17 -5.29 9.73
C GLU A 214 -12.66 -3.96 9.22
N ILE A 215 -13.48 -3.28 8.42
CA ILE A 215 -13.28 -1.89 8.06
C ILE A 215 -13.91 -1.06 9.18
N VAL A 216 -13.09 -0.19 9.80
CA VAL A 216 -13.53 0.71 10.87
C VAL A 216 -13.23 2.16 10.49
N GLU A 217 -14.20 3.02 10.65
CA GLU A 217 -14.03 4.46 10.48
C GLU A 217 -13.68 5.11 11.81
N VAL A 218 -12.65 5.96 11.81
CA VAL A 218 -12.18 6.65 13.00
C VAL A 218 -12.07 8.15 12.74
N SER A 219 -12.55 8.94 13.69
CA SER A 219 -12.49 10.40 13.66
C SER A 219 -11.74 11.02 14.85
N THR A 220 -11.16 10.17 15.71
CA THR A 220 -10.37 10.60 16.85
C THR A 220 -9.01 9.90 16.89
N PHE A 221 -8.01 10.56 17.45
CA PHE A 221 -6.69 9.96 17.66
C PHE A 221 -6.74 8.73 18.59
N ALA A 222 -7.60 8.78 19.61
CA ALA A 222 -7.77 7.67 20.55
C ALA A 222 -8.28 6.40 19.87
N ASP A 223 -9.25 6.53 18.95
CA ASP A 223 -9.77 5.39 18.18
C ASP A 223 -8.74 4.90 17.17
N LEU A 224 -8.03 5.81 16.45
CA LEU A 224 -6.93 5.42 15.58
C LEU A 224 -5.90 4.59 16.35
N LYS A 225 -5.44 5.08 17.49
CA LYS A 225 -4.47 4.38 18.35
C LYS A 225 -5.00 3.04 18.82
N LYS A 226 -6.24 2.97 19.29
CA LYS A 226 -6.90 1.74 19.75
C LYS A 226 -6.89 0.63 18.69
N TYR A 227 -7.30 0.94 17.47
CA TYR A 227 -7.36 -0.07 16.40
C TYR A 227 -5.99 -0.39 15.82
N ALA A 228 -5.11 0.58 15.70
CA ALA A 228 -3.76 0.37 15.17
C ALA A 228 -2.88 -0.48 16.11
N THR A 229 -3.09 -0.41 17.44
CA THR A 229 -2.35 -1.20 18.43
C THR A 229 -3.02 -2.53 18.80
N SER A 230 -4.11 -2.89 18.15
CA SER A 230 -4.80 -4.18 18.37
C SER A 230 -4.09 -5.30 17.63
N ASP A 231 -4.06 -6.52 18.20
CA ASP A 231 -3.59 -7.73 17.51
C ASP A 231 -4.58 -8.21 16.43
N THR A 232 -5.83 -7.74 16.48
CA THR A 232 -6.84 -8.06 15.46
C THR A 232 -6.54 -7.29 14.16
N PRO A 233 -6.60 -7.96 12.99
CA PRO A 233 -6.50 -7.26 11.70
C PRO A 233 -7.60 -6.20 11.54
N TYR A 234 -7.25 -5.04 10.97
CA TYR A 234 -8.21 -3.98 10.63
C TYR A 234 -7.82 -3.22 9.37
N THR A 235 -8.82 -2.82 8.58
CA THR A 235 -8.72 -1.68 7.69
C THR A 235 -9.30 -0.46 8.42
N ILE A 236 -8.45 0.50 8.74
CA ILE A 236 -8.78 1.70 9.53
C ILE A 236 -8.87 2.89 8.59
N VAL A 237 -10.05 3.44 8.43
CA VAL A 237 -10.31 4.63 7.61
C VAL A 237 -10.37 5.85 8.52
N VAL A 238 -9.43 6.76 8.36
CA VAL A 238 -9.41 8.03 9.10
C VAL A 238 -10.26 9.05 8.37
N THR A 239 -11.35 9.48 9.00
CA THR A 239 -12.38 10.35 8.40
C THR A 239 -12.36 11.78 8.92
N ALA A 240 -11.39 12.14 9.76
CA ALA A 240 -11.19 13.49 10.27
C ALA A 240 -9.70 13.85 10.29
N ASN A 241 -9.38 15.14 10.15
CA ASN A 241 -8.05 15.63 10.43
C ASN A 241 -7.77 15.48 11.93
N LEU A 242 -6.67 14.81 12.27
CA LEU A 242 -6.33 14.51 13.66
C LEU A 242 -5.15 15.38 14.11
N ASN A 243 -5.29 16.00 15.28
CA ASN A 243 -4.24 16.81 15.87
C ASN A 243 -4.00 16.41 17.32
N VAL A 244 -2.78 15.97 17.63
CA VAL A 244 -2.36 15.71 19.01
C VAL A 244 -1.75 16.98 19.59
N THR A 245 -2.47 17.61 20.50
CA THR A 245 -2.14 18.92 21.07
C THR A 245 -1.54 18.86 22.47
N THR A 246 -1.40 17.67 23.05
CA THR A 246 -0.81 17.49 24.39
C THR A 246 0.70 17.62 24.30
N LEU A 247 1.18 18.86 24.33
CA LEU A 247 2.60 19.17 24.25
C LEU A 247 3.23 19.25 25.62
N GLN A 248 4.44 18.71 25.72
CA GLN A 248 5.37 18.86 26.84
C GLN A 248 6.61 19.63 26.37
N LYS A 249 7.46 20.02 27.31
CA LYS A 249 8.77 20.57 26.99
C LYS A 249 9.84 19.57 27.39
N ASP A 250 10.81 19.35 26.50
CA ASP A 250 12.01 18.59 26.83
C ASP A 250 12.98 19.46 27.72
N SER A 251 14.10 18.86 28.10
CA SER A 251 15.13 19.56 28.92
C SER A 251 15.78 20.75 28.20
N SER A 252 15.65 20.84 26.87
CA SER A 252 16.14 21.93 26.03
C SER A 252 15.06 22.97 25.71
N GLY A 253 13.84 22.80 26.24
CA GLY A 253 12.71 23.69 26.02
C GLY A 253 11.99 23.50 24.70
N ARG A 254 12.29 22.43 23.93
CA ARG A 254 11.63 22.10 22.65
C ARG A 254 10.28 21.45 22.89
N ASN A 255 9.36 21.64 21.97
CA ASN A 255 8.08 20.94 22.00
C ASN A 255 8.27 19.43 21.83
N TYR A 256 7.55 18.68 22.67
CA TYR A 256 7.61 17.22 22.71
C TYR A 256 6.19 16.66 22.84
N CYS A 257 5.82 15.69 21.98
CA CYS A 257 4.49 15.09 21.92
C CYS A 257 4.57 13.56 22.04
N PRO A 258 4.86 13.01 23.22
CA PRO A 258 5.02 11.56 23.41
C PRO A 258 3.70 10.79 23.16
N ASP A 259 2.57 11.46 23.41
CA ASP A 259 1.25 10.86 23.22
C ASP A 259 0.91 10.62 21.74
N GLY A 260 1.56 11.34 20.82
CA GLY A 260 1.37 11.21 19.37
C GLY A 260 1.89 9.91 18.77
N ARG A 261 2.65 9.12 19.53
CA ARG A 261 3.23 7.88 19.06
C ARG A 261 2.24 6.71 19.08
N ILE A 262 2.15 5.99 17.96
CA ILE A 262 1.39 4.77 17.78
C ILE A 262 2.35 3.64 17.42
N TYR A 263 2.42 2.59 18.25
CA TYR A 263 3.09 1.34 17.88
C TYR A 263 2.11 0.48 17.11
N VAL A 264 2.29 0.42 15.80
CA VAL A 264 1.36 -0.28 14.91
C VAL A 264 1.61 -1.78 14.96
N HIS A 265 0.57 -2.56 15.26
CA HIS A 265 0.63 -4.01 15.24
C HIS A 265 0.41 -4.56 13.82
N SER A 266 0.69 -5.85 13.64
CA SER A 266 0.60 -6.52 12.33
C SER A 266 -0.80 -6.49 11.71
N ASN A 267 -0.87 -6.70 10.39
CA ASN A 267 -2.10 -6.83 9.63
C ASN A 267 -3.01 -5.60 9.72
N LYS A 268 -2.46 -4.46 9.35
CA LYS A 268 -3.18 -3.18 9.33
C LYS A 268 -3.11 -2.52 7.97
N THR A 269 -4.26 -2.04 7.53
CA THR A 269 -4.34 -1.00 6.51
C THR A 269 -4.87 0.26 7.17
N ILE A 270 -4.09 1.34 7.14
CA ILE A 270 -4.47 2.64 7.70
C ILE A 270 -4.54 3.63 6.54
N ILE A 271 -5.74 4.14 6.26
CA ILE A 271 -6.03 4.96 5.08
C ILE A 271 -6.65 6.29 5.51
N GLY A 272 -6.12 7.39 5.00
CA GLY A 272 -6.77 8.70 5.10
C GLY A 272 -7.93 8.83 4.11
N SER A 273 -9.04 9.42 4.51
CA SER A 273 -10.15 9.73 3.59
C SER A 273 -9.76 10.84 2.62
N TYR A 274 -10.45 10.96 1.48
CA TYR A 274 -10.20 12.04 0.53
C TYR A 274 -10.56 13.43 1.09
N ALA A 275 -11.54 13.49 1.98
CA ALA A 275 -12.02 14.75 2.55
C ALA A 275 -11.20 15.22 3.76
N ALA A 276 -10.60 14.28 4.52
CA ALA A 276 -9.88 14.61 5.75
C ALA A 276 -8.83 13.52 6.05
N HIS A 277 -7.57 13.86 5.86
CA HIS A 277 -6.45 12.93 5.97
C HIS A 277 -5.18 13.57 6.54
N THR A 278 -5.27 14.79 7.08
CA THR A 278 -4.13 15.45 7.73
C THR A 278 -3.97 14.93 9.15
N LEU A 279 -2.75 14.46 9.45
CA LEU A 279 -2.35 14.01 10.77
C LEU A 279 -1.25 14.94 11.29
N TYR A 280 -1.52 15.57 12.43
CA TYR A 280 -0.63 16.55 13.05
C TYR A 280 -0.08 16.03 14.37
N ASN A 281 1.25 15.97 14.50
CA ASN A 281 1.98 15.39 15.63
C ASN A 281 1.66 13.91 15.88
N VAL A 282 1.34 13.15 14.83
CA VAL A 282 1.14 11.71 14.90
C VAL A 282 2.37 11.01 14.34
N GLN A 283 2.87 10.02 15.08
CA GLN A 283 3.98 9.17 14.65
C GLN A 283 3.55 7.71 14.58
N PHE A 284 3.79 7.08 13.44
CA PHE A 284 3.63 5.63 13.28
C PHE A 284 4.96 4.92 13.48
N CYS A 285 4.97 3.93 14.38
CA CYS A 285 6.14 3.13 14.67
C CYS A 285 5.84 1.65 14.52
N THR A 286 6.77 0.88 13.97
CA THR A 286 6.83 -0.56 14.17
C THR A 286 8.06 -0.91 15.00
N SER A 287 7.94 -1.85 15.94
CA SER A 287 9.02 -2.23 16.83
C SER A 287 8.82 -3.65 17.35
N SER A 288 9.86 -4.46 17.33
CA SER A 288 9.85 -5.83 17.87
C SER A 288 9.48 -5.91 19.35
N ASN A 289 9.66 -4.81 20.09
CA ASN A 289 9.32 -4.74 21.53
C ASN A 289 7.85 -4.39 21.79
N SER A 290 7.09 -3.97 20.78
CA SER A 290 5.72 -3.45 20.96
C SER A 290 4.73 -4.00 19.93
N GLY A 291 5.07 -5.07 19.28
CA GLY A 291 4.34 -5.66 18.15
C GLY A 291 5.17 -5.60 16.88
N THR A 292 5.15 -6.65 16.08
CA THR A 292 6.07 -6.81 14.94
C THR A 292 5.77 -5.91 13.76
N GLY A 293 4.53 -5.42 13.62
CA GLY A 293 4.15 -4.53 12.52
C GLY A 293 4.22 -5.16 11.12
N ASN A 294 4.16 -6.48 10.99
CA ASN A 294 4.13 -7.16 9.69
C ASN A 294 2.87 -6.80 8.91
N ASN A 295 2.97 -6.78 7.58
CA ASN A 295 1.83 -6.62 6.71
C ASN A 295 1.06 -5.33 7.02
N LEU A 296 1.73 -4.19 6.77
CA LEU A 296 1.26 -2.84 7.07
C LEU A 296 1.15 -2.00 5.80
N ILE A 297 -0.06 -1.52 5.51
CA ILE A 297 -0.32 -0.49 4.50
C ILE A 297 -0.65 0.83 5.18
N LEU A 298 0.12 1.87 4.87
CA LEU A 298 -0.11 3.25 5.31
C LEU A 298 -0.31 4.13 4.08
N LYS A 299 -1.52 4.66 3.88
CA LYS A 299 -1.90 5.26 2.60
C LYS A 299 -2.70 6.54 2.72
N ASN A 300 -2.41 7.51 1.82
CA ASN A 300 -3.20 8.72 1.61
C ASN A 300 -3.27 9.64 2.84
N PHE A 301 -2.10 10.00 3.40
CA PHE A 301 -2.01 10.97 4.49
C PHE A 301 -1.19 12.20 4.11
N GLU A 302 -1.59 13.33 4.68
CA GLU A 302 -0.73 14.48 4.85
C GLU A 302 -0.22 14.49 6.31
N LEU A 303 1.08 14.28 6.48
CA LEU A 303 1.75 14.16 7.78
C LEU A 303 2.45 15.46 8.12
N GLN A 304 1.99 16.14 9.15
CA GLN A 304 2.51 17.42 9.64
C GLN A 304 2.93 17.34 11.10
N HIS A 305 3.83 18.22 11.52
CA HIS A 305 4.31 18.22 12.89
C HIS A 305 4.95 19.56 13.30
N ASP A 306 4.88 19.90 14.58
CA ASP A 306 5.61 21.00 15.23
C ASP A 306 6.22 20.58 16.57
N ALA A 307 6.19 19.29 16.87
CA ALA A 307 6.68 18.75 18.12
C ALA A 307 7.40 17.42 17.89
N GLU A 308 8.48 17.21 18.61
CA GLU A 308 9.18 15.92 18.63
C GLU A 308 8.35 14.87 19.38
N SER A 309 8.34 13.62 18.92
CA SER A 309 7.72 12.54 19.66
C SER A 309 8.69 11.78 20.57
N ASN A 310 9.99 11.83 20.30
CA ASN A 310 11.01 11.11 21.06
C ASN A 310 12.45 11.62 20.83
N GLY A 311 12.75 12.86 21.23
CA GLY A 311 14.14 13.35 21.20
C GLY A 311 14.79 13.34 19.82
N ASN A 312 16.09 13.03 19.75
CA ASN A 312 16.93 13.20 18.57
C ASN A 312 16.47 12.43 17.31
N ASP A 313 15.92 11.23 17.46
CA ASP A 313 15.44 10.43 16.32
C ASP A 313 13.91 10.47 16.22
N SER A 314 13.35 11.66 16.32
CA SER A 314 11.92 11.86 16.16
C SER A 314 11.55 11.72 14.68
N ILE A 315 10.94 10.59 14.31
CA ILE A 315 10.67 10.20 12.93
C ILE A 315 9.17 10.00 12.78
N VAL A 316 8.59 10.62 11.74
CA VAL A 316 7.14 10.60 11.52
C VAL A 316 6.63 9.19 11.22
N VAL A 317 7.36 8.44 10.37
CA VAL A 317 7.11 7.02 10.10
C VAL A 317 8.38 6.23 10.40
N TYR A 318 8.37 5.48 11.49
CA TYR A 318 9.50 4.71 11.95
C TYR A 318 9.25 3.21 11.78
N LEU A 319 9.82 2.63 10.74
CA LEU A 319 9.73 1.20 10.44
C LEU A 319 10.96 0.52 11.01
N GLY A 320 10.87 0.07 12.27
CA GLY A 320 11.95 -0.56 13.02
C GLY A 320 11.85 -2.08 13.13
N SER A 321 10.76 -2.66 12.66
CA SER A 321 10.57 -4.12 12.58
C SER A 321 9.43 -4.46 11.63
N GLY A 322 9.35 -5.73 11.25
CA GLY A 322 8.28 -6.27 10.44
C GLY A 322 8.64 -6.42 8.97
N GLN A 323 7.86 -7.20 8.27
CA GLN A 323 7.98 -7.46 6.84
C GLN A 323 6.68 -7.10 6.11
N ASN A 324 6.79 -6.87 4.80
CA ASN A 324 5.68 -6.44 3.98
C ASN A 324 5.10 -5.11 4.51
N LEU A 325 5.85 -4.04 4.25
CA LEU A 325 5.54 -2.69 4.73
C LEU A 325 5.39 -1.77 3.52
N TRP A 326 4.21 -1.18 3.36
CA TRP A 326 3.93 -0.28 2.25
C TRP A 326 3.45 1.08 2.73
N VAL A 327 4.19 2.13 2.36
CA VAL A 327 3.83 3.54 2.57
C VAL A 327 3.57 4.16 1.22
N ASP A 328 2.34 4.63 0.98
CA ASP A 328 1.88 4.99 -0.34
C ASP A 328 1.04 6.27 -0.36
N HIS A 329 1.22 7.10 -1.39
CA HIS A 329 0.45 8.34 -1.57
C HIS A 329 0.41 9.23 -0.32
N CYS A 330 1.52 9.33 0.42
CA CYS A 330 1.64 10.19 1.60
C CYS A 330 2.43 11.45 1.28
N THR A 331 2.01 12.58 1.86
CA THR A 331 2.74 13.84 1.84
C THR A 331 3.36 14.08 3.20
N PHE A 332 4.68 14.18 3.24
CA PHE A 332 5.45 14.52 4.44
C PHE A 332 5.79 16.00 4.37
N VAL A 333 5.12 16.79 5.21
CA VAL A 333 5.23 18.25 5.21
C VAL A 333 6.25 18.68 6.24
N GLY A 334 7.35 19.28 5.79
CA GLY A 334 8.34 19.90 6.64
C GLY A 334 8.01 21.37 6.90
N HIS A 335 9.02 22.12 7.33
CA HIS A 335 8.90 23.54 7.60
C HIS A 335 9.32 24.36 6.36
N SER A 336 8.70 25.51 6.15
CA SER A 336 9.03 26.43 5.03
C SER A 336 10.48 26.93 5.09
N ASP A 337 11.04 26.98 6.29
CA ASP A 337 12.45 27.24 6.55
C ASP A 337 13.06 25.99 7.19
N TYR A 338 13.77 25.20 6.40
CA TYR A 338 14.43 23.97 6.84
C TYR A 338 15.74 24.21 7.62
N ASN A 339 16.09 25.47 7.90
CA ASN A 339 17.21 25.81 8.76
C ASN A 339 16.73 25.92 10.23
N THR A 340 16.59 24.77 10.87
CA THR A 340 16.09 24.65 12.24
C THR A 340 16.91 25.45 13.26
N ALA A 341 18.22 25.65 13.03
CA ALA A 341 19.07 26.44 13.90
C ALA A 341 18.67 27.93 13.95
N SER A 342 18.06 28.46 12.88
CA SER A 342 17.62 29.86 12.80
C SER A 342 16.18 30.09 13.24
N THR A 343 15.33 29.06 13.16
CA THR A 343 13.89 29.19 13.40
C THR A 343 13.44 28.75 14.79
N GLY A 344 14.25 27.96 15.49
CA GLY A 344 13.89 27.36 16.79
C GLY A 344 12.75 26.31 16.66
N LEU A 345 12.40 25.91 15.45
CA LEU A 345 11.47 24.81 15.22
C LEU A 345 12.14 23.48 15.57
N PRO A 346 11.36 22.42 15.89
CA PRO A 346 11.91 21.11 16.16
C PRO A 346 12.72 20.61 14.97
N ASP A 347 13.94 20.17 15.22
CA ASP A 347 14.72 19.42 14.25
C ASP A 347 14.17 17.98 14.21
N TRP A 348 13.19 17.76 13.36
CA TRP A 348 12.75 16.42 13.04
C TRP A 348 13.81 15.79 12.19
N ASP A 349 14.51 14.86 12.78
CA ASP A 349 15.71 14.29 12.17
C ASP A 349 15.39 13.67 10.80
N LYS A 350 14.25 12.99 10.66
CA LYS A 350 13.84 12.35 9.38
C LYS A 350 12.33 12.25 9.27
N PHE A 351 11.85 12.16 8.03
CA PHE A 351 10.45 11.87 7.77
C PHE A 351 10.13 10.39 7.92
N LEU A 352 10.98 9.53 7.36
CA LEU A 352 10.78 8.10 7.36
C LEU A 352 12.10 7.37 7.63
N ALA A 353 12.07 6.36 8.47
CA ALA A 353 13.17 5.42 8.65
C ALA A 353 12.70 3.99 8.40
N CYS A 354 13.56 3.20 7.75
CA CYS A 354 13.42 1.77 7.63
C CYS A 354 14.74 1.14 8.10
N CYS A 355 14.71 0.46 9.24
CA CYS A 355 15.94 0.04 9.93
C CYS A 355 15.71 -1.19 10.81
N TYR A 356 16.75 -1.67 11.47
CA TYR A 356 16.74 -2.87 12.30
C TYR A 356 16.20 -4.10 11.54
N ASP A 357 15.12 -4.69 12.03
CA ASP A 357 14.53 -5.90 11.47
C ASP A 357 13.42 -5.62 10.44
N ALA A 358 13.21 -4.36 10.06
CA ALA A 358 12.26 -4.02 9.00
C ALA A 358 12.81 -4.51 7.64
N ASP A 359 11.94 -5.15 6.85
CA ASP A 359 12.33 -5.72 5.57
C ASP A 359 11.14 -5.76 4.59
N TYR A 360 11.41 -6.06 3.31
CA TYR A 360 10.39 -6.07 2.25
C TYR A 360 9.50 -4.84 2.32
N THR A 361 10.12 -3.68 2.20
CA THR A 361 9.46 -2.37 2.31
C THR A 361 9.33 -1.71 0.95
N THR A 362 8.21 -1.05 0.70
CA THR A 362 8.04 -0.14 -0.45
C THR A 362 7.53 1.21 0.04
N VAL A 363 8.14 2.28 -0.46
CA VAL A 363 7.66 3.66 -0.33
C VAL A 363 7.38 4.17 -1.73
N SER A 364 6.11 4.45 -2.05
CA SER A 364 5.70 4.82 -3.40
C SER A 364 4.79 6.03 -3.44
N ASP A 365 4.89 6.79 -4.55
CA ASP A 365 4.01 7.92 -4.87
C ASP A 365 3.87 8.94 -3.73
N CYS A 366 4.91 9.07 -2.89
CA CYS A 366 4.96 9.99 -1.76
C CYS A 366 5.66 11.30 -2.14
N SER A 367 5.33 12.36 -1.39
CA SER A 367 5.99 13.66 -1.47
C SER A 367 6.69 14.00 -0.16
N PHE A 368 7.96 14.38 -0.25
CA PHE A 368 8.79 14.80 0.88
C PHE A 368 9.31 16.21 0.62
N GLY A 369 9.10 17.12 1.55
CA GLY A 369 9.50 18.49 1.26
C GLY A 369 9.83 19.37 2.47
N LEU A 370 10.68 20.38 2.21
CA LEU A 370 10.99 21.47 3.15
C LEU A 370 11.60 20.98 4.46
N HIS A 371 12.60 20.07 4.40
CA HIS A 371 13.25 19.50 5.57
C HIS A 371 14.74 19.25 5.31
N GLU A 372 15.55 19.23 6.37
CA GLU A 372 16.97 18.94 6.22
C GLU A 372 17.23 17.48 5.83
N TYR A 373 16.49 16.54 6.40
CA TYR A 373 16.64 15.10 6.13
C TYR A 373 15.34 14.49 5.59
N GLY A 374 15.44 13.70 4.52
CA GLY A 374 14.30 13.00 3.93
C GLY A 374 14.08 11.61 4.52
N VAL A 375 14.67 10.60 3.91
CA VAL A 375 14.52 9.20 4.28
C VAL A 375 15.84 8.65 4.82
N ILE A 376 15.79 7.92 5.93
CA ILE A 376 16.90 7.10 6.39
C ILE A 376 16.57 5.63 6.18
N LEU A 377 17.53 4.92 5.58
CA LEU A 377 17.45 3.52 5.25
C LEU A 377 18.55 2.77 5.97
N GLY A 378 18.23 1.56 6.47
CA GLY A 378 19.16 0.72 7.21
C GLY A 378 19.39 1.16 8.66
N TYR A 379 20.26 0.45 9.35
CA TYR A 379 20.61 0.75 10.73
C TYR A 379 21.48 2.02 10.82
N PRO A 380 21.26 2.90 11.80
CA PRO A 380 21.96 4.17 11.87
C PRO A 380 23.47 4.08 12.24
N ALA A 381 23.95 2.98 12.83
CA ALA A 381 25.35 2.80 13.22
C ALA A 381 26.18 2.06 12.15
N ASP A 382 27.47 2.43 12.02
CA ASP A 382 28.47 1.76 11.18
C ASP A 382 29.48 1.05 12.08
N ASP A 383 29.09 -0.10 12.60
CA ASP A 383 29.95 -0.92 13.46
C ASP A 383 29.86 -2.42 13.09
N GLU A 384 30.82 -3.20 13.61
CA GLU A 384 30.95 -4.62 13.27
C GLU A 384 29.76 -5.46 13.74
N ASN A 385 29.11 -5.11 14.86
CA ASN A 385 27.97 -5.86 15.37
C ASN A 385 26.74 -5.58 14.51
N SER A 386 26.51 -4.32 14.15
CA SER A 386 25.43 -3.92 13.23
C SER A 386 25.61 -4.60 11.87
N TYR A 387 26.84 -4.64 11.35
CA TYR A 387 27.12 -5.35 10.11
C TYR A 387 26.80 -6.85 10.20
N LYS A 388 27.17 -7.52 11.28
CA LYS A 388 26.87 -8.94 11.46
C LYS A 388 25.37 -9.23 11.56
N THR A 389 24.63 -8.32 12.17
CA THR A 389 23.20 -8.50 12.43
C THR A 389 22.34 -8.13 11.24
N TYR A 390 22.63 -6.99 10.59
CA TYR A 390 21.74 -6.37 9.61
C TYR A 390 22.26 -6.41 8.17
N ASN A 391 23.39 -7.07 7.89
CA ASN A 391 23.90 -7.21 6.53
C ASN A 391 22.85 -7.90 5.64
N ASN A 392 22.54 -7.26 4.49
CA ASN A 392 21.47 -7.57 3.53
C ASN A 392 20.05 -7.10 3.93
N TYR A 393 19.88 -6.39 5.03
CA TYR A 393 18.61 -5.80 5.44
C TYR A 393 18.74 -4.28 5.58
N PRO A 394 17.65 -3.51 5.29
CA PRO A 394 16.40 -3.94 4.68
C PRO A 394 16.50 -4.20 3.17
N ARG A 395 15.53 -4.94 2.60
CA ARG A 395 15.21 -4.92 1.18
C ARG A 395 14.12 -3.88 0.99
N MET A 396 14.44 -2.79 0.29
CA MET A 396 13.55 -1.65 0.19
C MET A 396 13.47 -1.08 -1.21
N SER A 397 12.27 -0.76 -1.66
CA SER A 397 11.99 -0.03 -2.89
C SER A 397 11.49 1.37 -2.59
N ILE A 398 11.99 2.35 -3.36
CA ILE A 398 11.63 3.77 -3.31
C ILE A 398 11.20 4.14 -4.72
N ILE A 399 9.88 4.27 -4.95
CA ILE A 399 9.31 4.28 -6.31
C ILE A 399 8.45 5.52 -6.53
N SER A 400 8.71 6.26 -7.61
CA SER A 400 7.85 7.38 -8.06
C SER A 400 7.63 8.48 -7.01
N ASN A 401 8.59 8.69 -6.09
CA ASN A 401 8.47 9.72 -5.07
C ASN A 401 9.02 11.05 -5.54
N ARG A 402 8.53 12.12 -4.92
CA ARG A 402 9.03 13.49 -5.07
C ARG A 402 9.76 13.93 -3.80
N PHE A 403 11.01 14.33 -3.95
CA PHE A 403 11.83 14.95 -2.89
C PHE A 403 12.15 16.38 -3.30
N GLU A 404 11.62 17.37 -2.59
CA GLU A 404 11.85 18.76 -2.90
C GLU A 404 12.33 19.52 -1.67
N LYS A 405 13.52 20.10 -1.75
CA LYS A 405 14.17 20.77 -0.62
C LYS A 405 14.31 19.86 0.61
N THR A 406 14.56 18.59 0.39
CA THR A 406 15.10 17.67 1.39
C THR A 406 16.61 17.69 1.23
N LEU A 407 17.30 18.59 1.93
CA LEU A 407 18.69 18.95 1.63
C LEU A 407 19.65 17.78 1.69
N THR A 408 19.47 16.92 2.69
CA THR A 408 20.35 15.79 2.93
C THR A 408 19.53 14.51 3.06
N ARG A 409 19.96 13.43 2.39
CA ARG A 409 19.34 12.10 2.49
C ARG A 409 17.90 12.04 1.96
N GLY A 410 17.62 12.77 0.94
CA GLY A 410 16.41 12.60 0.15
C GLY A 410 16.78 12.13 -1.26
N PRO A 411 16.67 10.83 -1.59
CA PRO A 411 15.91 9.74 -0.92
C PRO A 411 16.50 9.14 0.34
N GLY A 412 17.84 9.07 0.58
CA GLY A 412 18.19 8.45 1.81
C GLY A 412 19.67 8.20 2.15
N LEU A 413 19.89 7.79 3.39
CA LEU A 413 21.11 7.18 3.91
C LEU A 413 20.96 5.66 3.91
N MET A 414 21.73 4.96 3.10
CA MET A 414 21.62 3.53 2.86
C MET A 414 22.75 2.78 3.54
N ARG A 415 22.40 1.79 4.37
CA ARG A 415 23.32 0.91 5.06
C ARG A 415 22.85 -0.53 4.97
N TYR A 416 23.77 -1.47 4.75
CA TYR A 416 23.62 -2.93 4.81
C TYR A 416 22.71 -3.56 3.77
N GLY A 417 21.59 -2.93 3.41
CA GLY A 417 20.48 -3.51 2.65
C GLY A 417 20.62 -3.48 1.13
N TYR A 418 19.54 -3.91 0.51
CA TYR A 418 19.31 -3.82 -0.93
C TYR A 418 18.26 -2.75 -1.19
N PHE A 419 18.60 -1.77 -2.02
CA PHE A 419 17.76 -0.61 -2.28
C PHE A 419 17.51 -0.47 -3.76
N HIS A 420 16.23 -0.43 -4.14
CA HIS A 420 15.79 -0.14 -5.48
C HIS A 420 15.14 1.25 -5.51
N SER A 421 15.75 2.17 -6.26
CA SER A 421 15.26 3.54 -6.43
C SER A 421 14.81 3.73 -7.87
N LEU A 422 13.51 3.88 -8.10
CA LEU A 422 12.90 3.90 -9.42
C LEU A 422 12.02 5.13 -9.62
N ASN A 423 12.18 5.84 -10.75
CA ASN A 423 11.30 6.96 -11.15
C ASN A 423 11.20 8.11 -10.13
N ASN A 424 12.18 8.30 -9.25
CA ASN A 424 12.12 9.36 -8.27
C ASN A 424 12.54 10.70 -8.86
N TYR A 425 11.86 11.78 -8.43
CA TYR A 425 12.23 13.16 -8.72
C TYR A 425 12.82 13.82 -7.48
N VAL A 426 14.06 14.31 -7.60
CA VAL A 426 14.80 14.94 -6.50
C VAL A 426 15.19 16.36 -6.91
N LYS A 427 14.67 17.35 -6.20
CA LYS A 427 14.90 18.77 -6.52
C LYS A 427 15.43 19.57 -5.34
N THR A 428 16.39 20.44 -5.60
CA THR A 428 17.02 21.35 -4.63
C THR A 428 17.57 20.58 -3.44
N PHE A 429 18.70 19.96 -3.60
CA PHE A 429 19.37 19.13 -2.62
C PHE A 429 20.88 19.38 -2.57
N SER A 430 21.51 19.15 -1.42
CA SER A 430 22.98 19.09 -1.33
C SER A 430 23.51 17.65 -1.39
N MET A 431 22.71 16.68 -0.91
CA MET A 431 23.09 15.27 -0.94
C MET A 431 21.83 14.38 -1.05
N ALA A 432 21.60 13.79 -2.23
CA ALA A 432 20.44 12.91 -2.45
C ALA A 432 20.63 11.55 -1.76
N TYR A 433 21.74 10.87 -2.06
CA TYR A 433 22.04 9.56 -1.48
C TYR A 433 23.31 9.61 -0.65
N THR A 434 23.28 8.90 0.48
CA THR A 434 24.48 8.52 1.20
C THR A 434 24.55 7.00 1.22
N VAL A 435 25.51 6.43 0.48
CA VAL A 435 25.70 4.99 0.37
C VAL A 435 26.81 4.57 1.32
N HIS A 436 26.45 3.85 2.37
CA HIS A 436 27.34 3.42 3.43
C HIS A 436 27.51 1.89 3.47
N THR A 437 28.21 1.43 4.46
CA THR A 437 28.64 0.07 4.77
C THR A 437 27.78 -1.02 4.14
N ALA A 438 28.35 -1.78 3.19
CA ALA A 438 27.78 -2.96 2.55
C ALA A 438 26.42 -2.76 1.86
N SER A 439 25.91 -1.53 1.77
CA SER A 439 24.65 -1.26 1.05
C SER A 439 24.81 -1.47 -0.46
N LYS A 440 23.75 -1.92 -1.07
CA LYS A 440 23.66 -2.17 -2.51
C LYS A 440 22.47 -1.40 -3.04
N ILE A 441 22.74 -0.48 -3.98
CA ILE A 441 21.70 0.33 -4.60
C ILE A 441 21.62 0.05 -6.10
N PHE A 442 20.39 -0.06 -6.59
CA PHE A 442 20.06 0.00 -8.00
C PHE A 442 19.12 1.18 -8.23
N ALA A 443 19.62 2.23 -8.89
CA ALA A 443 18.85 3.44 -9.18
C ALA A 443 18.64 3.54 -10.68
N GLU A 444 17.37 3.70 -11.09
CA GLU A 444 17.02 3.80 -12.49
C GLU A 444 15.90 4.81 -12.73
N ASN A 445 15.97 5.46 -13.88
CA ASN A 445 14.97 6.41 -14.34
C ASN A 445 14.65 7.55 -13.33
N CYS A 446 15.59 7.88 -12.46
CA CYS A 446 15.47 8.99 -11.50
C CYS A 446 15.91 10.30 -12.13
N TYR A 447 15.24 11.41 -11.77
CA TYR A 447 15.55 12.73 -12.26
C TYR A 447 16.01 13.65 -11.11
N TYR A 448 17.15 14.32 -11.33
CA TYR A 448 17.78 15.20 -10.33
C TYR A 448 17.89 16.62 -10.89
N GLU A 449 17.45 17.61 -10.11
CA GLU A 449 17.42 19.01 -10.49
C GLU A 449 17.92 19.91 -9.35
N ASP A 450 18.69 20.95 -9.66
CA ASP A 450 19.20 21.94 -8.69
C ASP A 450 19.97 21.28 -7.52
N GLY A 451 20.83 20.31 -7.81
CA GLY A 451 21.79 19.75 -6.85
C GLY A 451 22.98 20.69 -6.68
N GLY A 452 23.42 20.93 -5.41
CA GLY A 452 24.52 21.82 -5.06
C GLY A 452 25.62 21.15 -4.27
#